data_122e2ff0f899a3594b8e9e5e4b3d9f0c
#
_entry.id   122e2ff0f899a3594b8e9e5e4b3d9f0c
#
_cell.length_a   1.000
_cell.length_b   1.000
_cell.length_c   1.000
_cell.angle_alpha   90.00
_cell.angle_beta   90.00
_cell.angle_gamma   90.00
#
_symmetry.space_group_name_H-M   'P 1'
#
loop_
_entity.id
_entity.type
_entity.pdbx_description
1 polymer ?
#
loop_
_entity_poly.entity_id
_entity_poly.type
_entity_poly.pdbx_seq_one_letter_code
_entity_poly.pdbx_strand_id
1 'polypeptide(L)'
;TNVCQCEKYWKENQEWIIQEAGNDTYYIISSANGLCLDAESGQANNGTNIQVYTQNYTSAQKFRITHNNKLVIVLNAGHGGYETGCANNWKGLVEKNITLQIARHIRDDLSGIPDVTVILARDGDYQMNLEDRAMIARNNNANLYVSLHINDEASHSASGSQMYVPFYEGQRHYNSEMTKLAELIQEELSYVGIGRNISGGITKRNIDQIPKYQYLLNGQVVQADYYADIRHAMKGDTLDYGPDLNTETGVPAILVEHCFMNSSDSNLLDSDED
;
A
#
# COMPACT_ATOMS: atom_id res chain seq x y z
N THR A 1 9.89 -32.76 13.29
CA THR A 1 10.67 -31.78 12.51
C THR A 1 9.97 -30.45 12.56
N ASN A 2 10.67 -29.41 13.00
CA ASN A 2 10.11 -28.06 13.15
C ASN A 2 9.80 -27.42 11.78
N VAL A 3 8.77 -26.58 11.76
CA VAL A 3 8.45 -25.72 10.63
C VAL A 3 9.15 -24.37 10.87
N CYS A 4 9.76 -23.82 9.85
CA CYS A 4 10.41 -22.52 9.90
C CYS A 4 9.99 -21.65 8.72
N GLN A 5 10.05 -20.36 8.91
CA GLN A 5 9.90 -19.40 7.82
C GLN A 5 11.23 -19.29 7.07
N CYS A 6 11.16 -19.32 5.74
CA CYS A 6 12.33 -19.14 4.88
C CYS A 6 11.91 -18.43 3.57
N GLU A 7 12.91 -17.97 2.80
CA GLU A 7 12.66 -17.39 1.49
C GLU A 7 11.94 -18.38 0.55
N LYS A 8 11.10 -17.83 -0.33
CA LYS A 8 10.35 -18.62 -1.31
C LYS A 8 11.28 -19.05 -2.45
N TYR A 9 11.45 -20.35 -2.61
CA TYR A 9 12.28 -20.93 -3.70
C TYR A 9 11.56 -22.04 -4.49
N TRP A 10 10.22 -22.09 -4.38
CA TRP A 10 9.34 -22.91 -5.23
C TRP A 10 9.71 -24.40 -5.25
N LYS A 11 9.94 -25.01 -4.09
CA LYS A 11 10.16 -26.45 -3.96
C LYS A 11 9.06 -27.11 -3.15
N GLU A 12 8.89 -28.41 -3.34
CA GLU A 12 7.86 -29.21 -2.68
C GLU A 12 7.81 -29.07 -1.16
N ASN A 13 8.95 -28.79 -0.52
CA ASN A 13 9.01 -28.56 0.94
C ASN A 13 8.43 -27.18 1.37
N GLN A 14 7.99 -26.36 0.42
CA GLN A 14 7.24 -25.12 0.65
C GLN A 14 5.79 -25.22 0.13
N GLU A 15 5.39 -26.36 -0.37
CA GLU A 15 4.05 -26.61 -0.86
C GLU A 15 3.25 -27.41 0.16
N TRP A 16 1.99 -27.02 0.33
CA TRP A 16 1.10 -27.60 1.31
C TRP A 16 -0.23 -27.95 0.69
N ILE A 17 -0.73 -29.13 1.03
CA ILE A 17 -2.06 -29.57 0.66
C ILE A 17 -3.00 -29.20 1.81
N ILE A 18 -4.06 -28.46 1.50
CA ILE A 18 -5.10 -28.10 2.45
C ILE A 18 -6.26 -29.07 2.31
N GLN A 19 -6.52 -29.85 3.35
CA GLN A 19 -7.58 -30.85 3.39
C GLN A 19 -8.61 -30.48 4.47
N GLU A 20 -9.88 -30.48 4.15
CA GLU A 20 -10.94 -30.21 5.11
C GLU A 20 -10.96 -31.23 6.25
N ALA A 21 -11.08 -30.75 7.49
CA ALA A 21 -11.12 -31.58 8.71
C ALA A 21 -12.45 -31.47 9.47
N GLY A 22 -13.44 -30.76 8.87
CA GLY A 22 -14.74 -30.47 9.44
C GLY A 22 -14.75 -29.33 10.45
N ASN A 23 -15.91 -28.72 10.69
CA ASN A 23 -16.10 -27.57 11.61
C ASN A 23 -15.18 -26.38 11.32
N ASP A 24 -15.07 -25.97 10.07
CA ASP A 24 -14.20 -24.88 9.59
C ASP A 24 -12.73 -25.06 9.97
N THR A 25 -12.28 -26.28 10.09
CA THR A 25 -10.89 -26.63 10.32
C THR A 25 -10.29 -27.42 9.18
N TYR A 26 -8.96 -27.37 9.05
CA TYR A 26 -8.22 -27.98 7.97
C TYR A 26 -6.99 -28.72 8.51
N TYR A 27 -6.63 -29.82 7.86
CA TYR A 27 -5.31 -30.42 7.93
C TYR A 27 -4.42 -29.72 6.90
N ILE A 28 -3.21 -29.37 7.30
CA ILE A 28 -2.21 -28.74 6.44
C ILE A 28 -1.07 -29.74 6.26
N ILE A 29 -0.99 -30.33 5.08
CA ILE A 29 -0.16 -31.50 4.80
C ILE A 29 0.99 -31.09 3.87
N SER A 30 2.22 -31.39 4.24
CA SER A 30 3.40 -31.09 3.42
C SER A 30 3.40 -31.94 2.15
N SER A 31 3.50 -31.31 0.99
CA SER A 31 3.61 -32.01 -0.30
C SER A 31 4.90 -32.83 -0.42
N ALA A 32 5.97 -32.41 0.25
CA ALA A 32 7.27 -33.08 0.18
C ALA A 32 7.33 -34.43 0.86
N ASN A 33 6.52 -34.68 1.91
CA ASN A 33 6.65 -35.90 2.71
C ASN A 33 5.35 -36.43 3.29
N GLY A 34 4.21 -35.79 3.00
CA GLY A 34 2.89 -36.21 3.46
C GLY A 34 2.66 -36.05 4.98
N LEU A 35 3.56 -35.40 5.70
CA LEU A 35 3.39 -35.13 7.13
C LEU A 35 2.43 -33.93 7.34
N CYS A 36 1.65 -34.00 8.42
CA CYS A 36 0.67 -32.98 8.78
C CYS A 36 1.29 -31.95 9.71
N LEU A 37 0.94 -30.68 9.52
CA LEU A 37 1.25 -29.62 10.48
C LEU A 37 0.66 -29.97 11.84
N ASP A 38 1.38 -29.76 12.91
CA ASP A 38 1.05 -30.26 14.24
C ASP A 38 1.55 -29.30 15.32
N ALA A 39 0.65 -28.91 16.23
CA ALA A 39 1.03 -28.19 17.43
C ALA A 39 1.60 -29.15 18.46
N GLU A 40 2.87 -29.00 18.78
CA GLU A 40 3.60 -29.93 19.64
C GLU A 40 2.85 -30.21 20.94
N SER A 41 2.67 -31.50 21.24
CA SER A 41 1.94 -31.97 22.44
C SER A 41 0.50 -31.51 22.54
N GLY A 42 -0.11 -31.02 21.44
CA GLY A 42 -1.49 -30.55 21.40
C GLY A 42 -1.74 -29.25 22.20
N GLN A 43 -0.69 -28.50 22.49
CA GLN A 43 -0.83 -27.26 23.26
C GLN A 43 -1.31 -26.09 22.37
N ALA A 44 -2.15 -25.23 22.94
CA ALA A 44 -2.72 -24.06 22.25
C ALA A 44 -2.18 -22.73 22.80
N ASN A 45 -1.06 -22.74 23.50
CA ASN A 45 -0.47 -21.55 24.12
C ASN A 45 0.37 -20.78 23.10
N ASN A 46 0.47 -19.45 23.28
CA ASN A 46 1.45 -18.65 22.54
C ASN A 46 2.85 -19.21 22.75
N GLY A 47 3.61 -19.35 21.66
CA GLY A 47 4.95 -19.92 21.68
C GLY A 47 4.99 -21.45 21.59
N THR A 48 3.85 -22.14 21.48
CA THR A 48 3.84 -23.58 21.17
C THR A 48 4.56 -23.82 19.85
N ASN A 49 5.49 -24.77 19.88
CA ASN A 49 6.24 -25.14 18.68
C ASN A 49 5.31 -25.77 17.64
N ILE A 50 5.45 -25.37 16.40
CA ILE A 50 4.77 -25.97 15.26
C ILE A 50 5.73 -26.87 14.52
N GLN A 51 5.31 -28.12 14.32
CA GLN A 51 6.13 -29.16 13.69
C GLN A 51 5.33 -29.85 12.56
N VAL A 52 5.98 -30.73 11.83
CA VAL A 52 5.29 -31.72 11.00
C VAL A 52 5.38 -33.09 11.65
N TYR A 53 4.26 -33.79 11.72
CA TYR A 53 4.10 -35.09 12.35
C TYR A 53 3.21 -36.01 11.51
N THR A 54 3.29 -37.30 11.74
CA THR A 54 2.40 -38.27 11.07
C THR A 54 0.95 -37.90 11.35
N GLN A 55 0.10 -37.91 10.33
CA GLN A 55 -1.31 -37.59 10.48
C GLN A 55 -1.97 -38.54 11.47
N ASN A 56 -2.52 -37.98 12.55
CA ASN A 56 -3.17 -38.75 13.63
C ASN A 56 -4.57 -38.25 13.95
N TYR A 57 -5.07 -37.28 13.17
CA TYR A 57 -6.42 -36.74 13.23
C TYR A 57 -6.83 -36.09 14.55
N THR A 58 -5.85 -35.78 15.43
CA THR A 58 -6.11 -35.10 16.70
C THR A 58 -6.37 -33.58 16.50
N SER A 59 -6.83 -32.93 17.56
CA SER A 59 -7.01 -31.47 17.55
C SER A 59 -5.70 -30.68 17.33
N ALA A 60 -4.56 -31.28 17.69
CA ALA A 60 -3.23 -30.71 17.47
C ALA A 60 -2.93 -30.44 15.97
N GLN A 61 -3.63 -31.15 15.08
CA GLN A 61 -3.45 -31.07 13.64
C GLN A 61 -4.58 -30.34 12.92
N LYS A 62 -5.55 -29.84 13.67
CA LYS A 62 -6.69 -29.10 13.10
C LYS A 62 -6.48 -27.61 13.26
N PHE A 63 -6.26 -26.94 12.14
CA PHE A 63 -6.05 -25.52 12.09
C PHE A 63 -7.26 -24.82 11.48
N ARG A 64 -7.68 -23.73 12.09
CA ARG A 64 -8.64 -22.83 11.44
C ARG A 64 -7.86 -21.86 10.57
N ILE A 65 -8.16 -21.87 9.28
CA ILE A 65 -7.62 -20.87 8.37
C ILE A 65 -8.62 -19.72 8.39
N THR A 66 -8.27 -18.66 9.06
CA THR A 66 -9.03 -17.41 9.03
C THR A 66 -8.30 -16.43 8.12
N HIS A 67 -8.98 -15.96 7.09
CA HIS A 67 -8.57 -14.72 6.47
C HIS A 67 -8.78 -13.61 7.51
N ASN A 68 -7.72 -12.92 7.85
CA ASN A 68 -7.90 -11.64 8.49
C ASN A 68 -8.23 -10.64 7.36
N ASN A 69 -9.50 -10.64 6.95
CA ASN A 69 -9.98 -9.89 5.79
C ASN A 69 -10.04 -8.38 6.06
N LYS A 70 -9.61 -7.94 7.24
CA LYS A 70 -9.66 -6.52 7.55
C LYS A 70 -8.62 -5.77 6.72
N LEU A 71 -9.08 -5.15 5.65
CA LEU A 71 -8.29 -4.25 4.82
C LEU A 71 -8.40 -2.84 5.39
N VAL A 72 -7.31 -2.30 5.89
CA VAL A 72 -7.22 -0.91 6.35
C VAL A 72 -6.52 -0.10 5.27
N ILE A 73 -7.23 0.88 4.73
CA ILE A 73 -6.72 1.81 3.71
C ILE A 73 -6.64 3.19 4.35
N VAL A 74 -5.50 3.85 4.26
CA VAL A 74 -5.38 5.26 4.64
C VAL A 74 -5.30 6.11 3.38
N LEU A 75 -6.22 7.05 3.25
CA LEU A 75 -6.25 8.03 2.18
C LEU A 75 -5.70 9.36 2.68
N ASN A 76 -4.67 9.84 2.03
CA ASN A 76 -4.10 11.15 2.28
C ASN A 76 -4.58 12.13 1.21
N ALA A 77 -5.53 12.98 1.54
CA ALA A 77 -5.86 14.13 0.71
C ALA A 77 -4.68 15.11 0.73
N GLY A 78 -4.02 15.32 -0.40
CA GLY A 78 -2.87 16.21 -0.52
C GLY A 78 -3.17 17.64 -0.07
N HIS A 79 -2.15 18.34 0.43
CA HIS A 79 -2.23 19.74 0.89
C HIS A 79 -3.18 19.95 2.08
N GLY A 80 -3.65 21.19 2.30
CA GLY A 80 -4.57 21.57 3.38
C GLY A 80 -4.12 22.85 4.13
N GLY A 81 -5.08 23.58 4.72
CA GLY A 81 -4.80 24.83 5.37
C GLY A 81 -4.26 25.87 4.39
N TYR A 82 -3.10 26.48 4.69
CA TYR A 82 -2.47 27.45 3.77
C TYR A 82 -1.66 26.81 2.64
N GLU A 83 -1.40 25.53 2.66
CA GLU A 83 -0.86 24.80 1.52
C GLU A 83 -2.01 24.44 0.58
N THR A 84 -2.25 25.29 -0.40
CA THR A 84 -3.38 25.12 -1.30
C THR A 84 -3.17 24.03 -2.35
N GLY A 85 -1.91 23.67 -2.63
CA GLY A 85 -1.56 22.94 -3.84
C GLY A 85 -1.75 23.83 -5.08
N CYS A 86 -1.87 23.21 -6.23
CA CYS A 86 -2.15 23.91 -7.48
C CYS A 86 -3.59 24.43 -7.53
N ALA A 87 -3.85 25.43 -8.41
CA ALA A 87 -5.15 26.03 -8.54
C ALA A 87 -5.47 26.43 -9.99
N ASN A 88 -6.73 26.33 -10.36
CA ASN A 88 -7.29 26.91 -11.56
C ASN A 88 -8.24 28.04 -11.17
N ASN A 89 -7.73 29.26 -11.12
CA ASN A 89 -8.47 30.43 -10.66
C ASN A 89 -9.68 30.76 -11.57
N TRP A 90 -9.61 30.41 -12.85
CA TRP A 90 -10.71 30.64 -13.80
C TRP A 90 -11.93 29.81 -13.51
N LYS A 91 -11.69 28.60 -12.95
CA LYS A 91 -12.73 27.64 -12.58
C LYS A 91 -13.02 27.62 -11.09
N GLY A 92 -12.27 28.34 -10.29
CA GLY A 92 -12.40 28.31 -8.83
C GLY A 92 -11.90 27.00 -8.20
N LEU A 93 -11.12 26.21 -8.93
CA LEU A 93 -10.62 24.92 -8.47
C LEU A 93 -9.34 25.08 -7.65
N VAL A 94 -9.25 24.40 -6.52
CA VAL A 94 -8.08 24.39 -5.63
C VAL A 94 -7.79 22.95 -5.21
N GLU A 95 -6.59 22.48 -5.43
CA GLU A 95 -6.19 21.08 -5.23
C GLU A 95 -6.57 20.53 -3.85
N LYS A 96 -6.25 21.25 -2.77
CA LYS A 96 -6.57 20.79 -1.41
C LYS A 96 -8.06 20.47 -1.18
N ASN A 97 -8.97 21.16 -1.89
CA ASN A 97 -10.40 20.93 -1.77
C ASN A 97 -10.81 19.69 -2.56
N ILE A 98 -10.30 19.58 -3.79
CA ILE A 98 -10.60 18.46 -4.70
C ILE A 98 -10.08 17.15 -4.09
N THR A 99 -8.85 17.12 -3.64
CA THR A 99 -8.26 15.91 -3.02
C THR A 99 -9.03 15.46 -1.78
N LEU A 100 -9.57 16.42 -0.99
CA LEU A 100 -10.40 16.09 0.17
C LEU A 100 -11.76 15.53 -0.26
N GLN A 101 -12.37 16.07 -1.30
CA GLN A 101 -13.62 15.53 -1.87
C GLN A 101 -13.39 14.11 -2.40
N ILE A 102 -12.37 13.89 -3.22
CA ILE A 102 -12.02 12.56 -3.73
C ILE A 102 -11.81 11.56 -2.57
N ALA A 103 -11.05 11.94 -1.54
CA ALA A 103 -10.82 11.07 -0.39
C ALA A 103 -12.11 10.70 0.33
N ARG A 104 -13.05 11.64 0.47
CA ARG A 104 -14.35 11.41 1.09
C ARG A 104 -15.24 10.51 0.25
N HIS A 105 -15.30 10.73 -1.06
CA HIS A 105 -16.05 9.86 -1.98
C HIS A 105 -15.53 8.43 -1.93
N ILE A 106 -14.22 8.21 -2.07
CA ILE A 106 -13.63 6.88 -1.96
C ILE A 106 -13.96 6.23 -0.60
N ARG A 107 -13.87 6.97 0.51
CA ARG A 107 -14.25 6.45 1.83
C ARG A 107 -15.71 6.02 1.86
N ASP A 108 -16.59 6.85 1.35
CA ASP A 108 -18.03 6.63 1.43
C ASP A 108 -18.44 5.45 0.54
N ASP A 109 -17.88 5.32 -0.65
CA ASP A 109 -18.10 4.20 -1.57
C ASP A 109 -17.62 2.87 -0.99
N LEU A 110 -16.48 2.89 -0.31
CA LEU A 110 -15.92 1.69 0.31
C LEU A 110 -16.54 1.35 1.67
N SER A 111 -17.33 2.26 2.26
CA SER A 111 -17.89 2.09 3.62
C SER A 111 -18.86 0.92 3.74
N GLY A 112 -19.48 0.51 2.64
CA GLY A 112 -20.42 -0.62 2.58
C GLY A 112 -19.76 -1.98 2.34
N ILE A 113 -18.46 -2.02 2.10
CA ILE A 113 -17.75 -3.27 1.81
C ILE A 113 -17.35 -3.94 3.13
N PRO A 114 -17.80 -5.17 3.41
CA PRO A 114 -17.41 -5.88 4.61
C PRO A 114 -15.90 -6.00 4.73
N ASP A 115 -15.38 -5.86 5.96
CA ASP A 115 -13.96 -5.99 6.28
C ASP A 115 -13.03 -4.93 5.66
N VAL A 116 -13.56 -3.89 5.01
CA VAL A 116 -12.81 -2.72 4.57
C VAL A 116 -12.98 -1.57 5.58
N THR A 117 -11.89 -0.95 5.96
CA THR A 117 -11.85 0.25 6.79
C THR A 117 -11.05 1.32 6.07
N VAL A 118 -11.66 2.45 5.78
CA VAL A 118 -10.97 3.61 5.19
C VAL A 118 -10.79 4.69 6.25
N ILE A 119 -9.56 5.15 6.40
CA ILE A 119 -9.17 6.22 7.33
C ILE A 119 -8.66 7.39 6.48
N LEU A 120 -9.19 8.57 6.71
CA LEU A 120 -8.66 9.79 6.09
C LEU A 120 -7.53 10.35 6.95
N ALA A 121 -6.37 10.65 6.35
CA ALA A 121 -5.27 11.32 7.05
C ALA A 121 -5.68 12.72 7.52
N ARG A 122 -6.47 13.43 6.71
CA ARG A 122 -7.22 14.61 7.13
C ARG A 122 -8.65 14.53 6.64
N ASP A 123 -9.59 14.96 7.45
CA ASP A 123 -11.01 15.09 7.11
C ASP A 123 -11.49 16.55 7.32
N GLY A 124 -10.63 17.49 6.98
CA GLY A 124 -10.90 18.92 7.08
C GLY A 124 -9.83 19.76 6.37
N ASP A 125 -10.07 21.07 6.27
CA ASP A 125 -9.11 22.02 5.69
C ASP A 125 -8.15 22.53 6.77
N TYR A 126 -7.17 21.73 7.12
CA TYR A 126 -6.08 22.09 8.02
C TYR A 126 -4.75 21.58 7.50
N GLN A 127 -3.69 22.27 7.90
CA GLN A 127 -2.33 21.87 7.53
C GLN A 127 -1.85 20.70 8.34
N MET A 128 -1.11 19.83 7.69
CA MET A 128 -0.51 18.64 8.27
C MET A 128 0.83 18.36 7.61
N ASN A 129 1.88 18.10 8.38
CA ASN A 129 3.15 17.76 7.78
C ASN A 129 3.12 16.35 7.16
N LEU A 130 4.04 16.08 6.22
CA LEU A 130 4.05 14.83 5.44
C LEU A 130 4.31 13.59 6.30
N GLU A 131 5.11 13.74 7.35
CA GLU A 131 5.41 12.64 8.26
C GLU A 131 4.19 12.23 9.09
N ASP A 132 3.46 13.21 9.67
CA ASP A 132 2.24 12.94 10.43
C ASP A 132 1.18 12.22 9.60
N ARG A 133 1.06 12.55 8.30
CA ARG A 133 0.15 11.89 7.37
C ARG A 133 0.47 10.40 7.23
N ALA A 134 1.74 10.09 7.00
CA ALA A 134 2.21 8.71 6.88
C ALA A 134 2.15 7.94 8.21
N MET A 135 2.38 8.63 9.34
CA MET A 135 2.26 8.03 10.67
C MET A 135 0.83 7.54 10.98
N ILE A 136 -0.20 8.17 10.43
CA ILE A 136 -1.57 7.66 10.56
C ILE A 136 -1.69 6.27 9.97
N ALA A 137 -1.11 6.03 8.78
CA ALA A 137 -1.13 4.71 8.17
C ALA A 137 -0.40 3.66 9.03
N ARG A 138 0.74 4.00 9.57
CA ARG A 138 1.54 3.12 10.41
C ARG A 138 0.87 2.82 11.75
N ASN A 139 0.37 3.83 12.44
CA ASN A 139 -0.29 3.69 13.74
C ASN A 139 -1.59 2.87 13.68
N ASN A 140 -2.21 2.81 12.51
CA ASN A 140 -3.41 2.02 12.27
C ASN A 140 -3.12 0.65 11.61
N ASN A 141 -1.83 0.26 11.47
CA ASN A 141 -1.42 -0.96 10.77
C ASN A 141 -2.09 -1.09 9.40
N ALA A 142 -2.08 0.00 8.64
CA ALA A 142 -2.72 0.03 7.33
C ALA A 142 -2.07 -0.96 6.35
N ASN A 143 -2.90 -1.55 5.51
CA ASN A 143 -2.49 -2.42 4.43
C ASN A 143 -2.11 -1.62 3.18
N LEU A 144 -2.59 -0.37 3.09
CA LEU A 144 -2.34 0.51 1.96
C LEU A 144 -2.42 1.99 2.39
N TYR A 145 -1.49 2.80 1.89
CA TYR A 145 -1.51 4.26 1.98
C TYR A 145 -1.58 4.85 0.58
N VAL A 146 -2.60 5.65 0.33
CA VAL A 146 -2.81 6.31 -0.97
C VAL A 146 -2.78 7.83 -0.78
N SER A 147 -1.80 8.49 -1.38
CA SER A 147 -1.71 9.94 -1.42
C SER A 147 -2.40 10.45 -2.69
N LEU A 148 -3.37 11.33 -2.54
CA LEU A 148 -4.24 11.84 -3.60
C LEU A 148 -3.85 13.27 -3.93
N HIS A 149 -3.53 13.54 -5.20
CA HIS A 149 -3.06 14.80 -5.71
C HIS A 149 -3.67 15.16 -7.07
N ILE A 150 -3.55 16.40 -7.46
CA ILE A 150 -3.84 16.92 -8.80
C ILE A 150 -2.57 17.62 -9.29
N ASN A 151 -2.04 17.15 -10.39
CA ASN A 151 -0.80 17.67 -10.96
C ASN A 151 -0.99 19.06 -11.60
N ASP A 152 0.10 19.76 -11.78
CA ASP A 152 0.14 20.97 -12.60
C ASP A 152 1.49 21.07 -13.33
N GLU A 153 1.49 21.73 -14.47
CA GLU A 153 2.69 21.94 -15.27
C GLU A 153 2.67 23.31 -15.88
N ALA A 154 3.79 24.03 -15.79
CA ALA A 154 3.90 25.44 -16.12
C ALA A 154 3.50 25.79 -17.58
N SER A 155 3.65 24.86 -18.53
CA SER A 155 3.23 25.08 -19.91
C SER A 155 1.72 24.85 -20.15
N HIS A 156 1.02 24.27 -19.16
CA HIS A 156 -0.40 23.87 -19.24
C HIS A 156 -0.73 22.96 -20.43
N SER A 157 0.27 22.24 -20.95
CA SER A 157 0.14 21.36 -22.09
C SER A 157 0.03 19.88 -21.71
N ALA A 158 0.41 19.55 -20.49
CA ALA A 158 0.34 18.19 -19.99
C ALA A 158 -1.11 17.83 -19.58
N SER A 159 -1.47 16.58 -19.80
CA SER A 159 -2.77 16.01 -19.44
C SER A 159 -2.63 14.53 -19.05
N GLY A 160 -3.68 13.98 -18.46
CA GLY A 160 -3.75 12.58 -18.08
C GLY A 160 -3.21 12.29 -16.68
N SER A 161 -3.47 11.08 -16.20
CA SER A 161 -3.05 10.64 -14.86
C SER A 161 -1.58 10.25 -14.80
N GLN A 162 -0.98 10.46 -13.63
CA GLN A 162 0.39 10.05 -13.34
C GLN A 162 0.46 9.39 -11.96
N MET A 163 1.06 8.21 -11.88
CA MET A 163 1.18 7.44 -10.65
C MET A 163 2.64 7.37 -10.22
N TYR A 164 2.88 7.54 -8.94
CA TYR A 164 4.20 7.38 -8.35
C TYR A 164 4.18 6.19 -7.40
N VAL A 165 5.03 5.22 -7.68
CA VAL A 165 5.17 3.98 -6.91
C VAL A 165 6.56 3.88 -6.32
N PRO A 166 6.79 3.03 -5.29
CA PRO A 166 8.10 2.85 -4.69
C PRO A 166 9.19 2.56 -5.71
N PHE A 167 10.32 3.25 -5.58
CA PHE A 167 11.43 3.19 -6.54
C PHE A 167 12.09 1.80 -6.62
N TYR A 168 12.12 1.08 -5.51
CA TYR A 168 12.99 -0.07 -5.37
C TYR A 168 12.46 -1.33 -6.07
N GLU A 169 13.11 -1.73 -7.17
CA GLU A 169 12.87 -3.00 -7.85
C GLU A 169 13.63 -4.14 -7.15
N GLY A 170 12.95 -5.23 -6.87
CA GLY A 170 13.56 -6.53 -6.54
C GLY A 170 13.85 -6.79 -5.08
N GLN A 171 13.80 -5.82 -4.18
CA GLN A 171 14.05 -6.04 -2.75
C GLN A 171 12.95 -5.51 -1.83
N ARG A 172 12.00 -4.76 -2.34
CA ARG A 172 10.78 -4.39 -1.63
C ARG A 172 9.61 -5.12 -2.23
N HIS A 173 8.93 -5.87 -1.42
CA HIS A 173 7.75 -6.67 -1.78
C HIS A 173 6.63 -5.84 -2.43
N TYR A 174 6.61 -4.52 -2.20
CA TYR A 174 5.48 -3.67 -2.58
C TYR A 174 5.62 -2.97 -3.93
N ASN A 175 6.80 -2.97 -4.56
CA ASN A 175 6.94 -2.27 -5.86
C ASN A 175 6.08 -2.91 -6.95
N SER A 176 6.06 -4.22 -7.01
CA SER A 176 5.29 -5.00 -7.99
C SER A 176 3.77 -4.79 -7.78
N GLU A 177 3.32 -4.91 -6.54
CA GLU A 177 1.93 -4.74 -6.16
C GLU A 177 1.45 -3.30 -6.40
N MET A 178 2.26 -2.31 -6.02
CA MET A 178 1.91 -0.91 -6.24
C MET A 178 1.94 -0.53 -7.72
N THR A 179 2.81 -1.11 -8.51
CA THR A 179 2.80 -0.94 -9.98
C THR A 179 1.51 -1.50 -10.56
N LYS A 180 1.10 -2.69 -10.15
CA LYS A 180 -0.16 -3.29 -10.61
C LYS A 180 -1.39 -2.49 -10.17
N LEU A 181 -1.40 -1.99 -8.94
CA LEU A 181 -2.46 -1.09 -8.47
C LEU A 181 -2.51 0.19 -9.29
N ALA A 182 -1.36 0.79 -9.59
CA ALA A 182 -1.27 1.97 -10.44
C ALA A 182 -1.84 1.73 -11.85
N GLU A 183 -1.57 0.58 -12.43
CA GLU A 183 -2.12 0.18 -13.74
C GLU A 183 -3.64 0.09 -13.71
N LEU A 184 -4.19 -0.52 -12.66
CA LEU A 184 -5.64 -0.64 -12.47
C LEU A 184 -6.30 0.74 -12.26
N ILE A 185 -5.73 1.59 -11.42
CA ILE A 185 -6.26 2.95 -11.21
C ILE A 185 -6.25 3.74 -12.52
N GLN A 186 -5.17 3.64 -13.32
CA GLN A 186 -5.11 4.33 -14.60
C GLN A 186 -6.10 3.78 -15.62
N GLU A 187 -6.37 2.48 -15.59
CA GLU A 187 -7.39 1.87 -16.43
C GLU A 187 -8.78 2.44 -16.09
N GLU A 188 -9.15 2.47 -14.80
CA GLU A 188 -10.42 3.03 -14.35
C GLU A 188 -10.55 4.53 -14.68
N LEU A 189 -9.52 5.32 -14.44
CA LEU A 189 -9.53 6.74 -14.80
C LEU A 189 -9.71 6.95 -16.32
N SER A 190 -9.26 6.01 -17.15
CA SER A 190 -9.44 6.10 -18.60
C SER A 190 -10.92 5.99 -19.02
N TYR A 191 -11.74 5.27 -18.28
CA TYR A 191 -13.19 5.14 -18.56
C TYR A 191 -13.94 6.43 -18.30
N VAL A 192 -13.45 7.29 -17.42
CA VAL A 192 -14.01 8.63 -17.19
C VAL A 192 -13.32 9.72 -18.03
N GLY A 193 -12.46 9.35 -18.97
CA GLY A 193 -11.83 10.26 -19.93
C GLY A 193 -10.46 10.77 -19.52
N ILE A 194 -9.90 10.36 -18.38
CA ILE A 194 -8.56 10.72 -17.94
C ILE A 194 -7.57 9.66 -18.44
N GLY A 195 -6.90 9.94 -19.55
CA GLY A 195 -5.87 9.07 -20.11
C GLY A 195 -4.61 9.00 -19.26
N ARG A 196 -3.67 8.14 -19.66
CA ARG A 196 -2.31 8.13 -19.09
C ARG A 196 -1.51 9.32 -19.58
N ASN A 197 -0.76 9.96 -18.69
CA ASN A 197 0.16 11.03 -19.09
C ASN A 197 1.23 10.50 -20.04
N ILE A 198 1.49 11.23 -21.12
CA ILE A 198 2.44 10.86 -22.19
C ILE A 198 3.87 10.71 -21.67
N SER A 199 4.24 11.47 -20.64
CA SER A 199 5.60 11.46 -20.09
C SER A 199 5.91 10.30 -19.15
N GLY A 200 5.00 9.33 -18.98
CA GLY A 200 5.34 8.12 -18.26
C GLY A 200 4.29 7.44 -17.40
N GLY A 201 3.10 7.98 -17.25
CA GLY A 201 1.99 7.30 -16.54
C GLY A 201 2.33 6.72 -15.16
N ILE A 202 3.25 5.76 -15.07
CA ILE A 202 3.74 5.19 -13.81
C ILE A 202 5.21 5.51 -13.66
N THR A 203 5.55 6.22 -12.59
CA THR A 203 6.91 6.72 -12.34
C THR A 203 7.49 6.13 -11.07
N LYS A 204 8.75 5.70 -11.17
CA LYS A 204 9.62 5.32 -10.06
C LYS A 204 10.75 6.32 -9.98
N ARG A 205 10.89 7.01 -8.86
CA ARG A 205 11.91 8.03 -8.72
C ARG A 205 12.60 7.96 -7.36
N ASN A 206 13.93 7.88 -7.39
CA ASN A 206 14.75 8.04 -6.18
C ASN A 206 15.18 9.49 -5.99
N ILE A 207 15.70 9.80 -4.81
CA ILE A 207 16.38 11.07 -4.53
C ILE A 207 17.85 10.88 -4.84
N ASP A 208 18.23 11.17 -6.08
CA ASP A 208 19.64 11.19 -6.45
C ASP A 208 20.39 12.27 -5.68
N GLN A 209 21.53 11.91 -5.10
CA GLN A 209 22.54 12.84 -4.56
C GLN A 209 22.17 13.59 -3.25
N ILE A 210 21.12 13.24 -2.55
CA ILE A 210 20.85 13.81 -1.22
C ILE A 210 21.13 12.75 -0.14
N PRO A 211 22.33 12.76 0.49
CA PRO A 211 22.75 11.72 1.44
C PRO A 211 21.78 11.50 2.60
N LYS A 212 21.12 12.57 3.07
CA LYS A 212 20.15 12.51 4.18
C LYS A 212 18.90 11.66 3.91
N TYR A 213 18.66 11.28 2.68
CA TYR A 213 17.53 10.42 2.31
C TYR A 213 17.97 9.01 1.89
N GLN A 214 19.11 8.59 2.37
CA GLN A 214 19.61 7.23 2.22
C GLN A 214 19.17 6.36 3.40
N TYR A 215 19.17 5.06 3.21
CA TYR A 215 18.96 4.08 4.28
C TYR A 215 19.80 2.84 4.05
N LEU A 216 19.95 2.04 5.09
CA LEU A 216 20.68 0.78 5.00
C LEU A 216 19.75 -0.36 4.57
N LEU A 217 20.15 -1.09 3.56
CA LEU A 217 19.51 -2.32 3.12
C LEU A 217 20.59 -3.42 3.07
N ASN A 218 20.46 -4.45 3.89
CA ASN A 218 21.48 -5.51 4.01
C ASN A 218 22.91 -4.96 4.23
N GLY A 219 23.05 -3.90 5.01
CA GLY A 219 24.32 -3.22 5.25
C GLY A 219 24.86 -2.36 4.10
N GLN A 220 24.10 -2.22 3.02
CA GLN A 220 24.45 -1.32 1.91
C GLN A 220 23.60 -0.04 1.97
N VAL A 221 24.26 1.09 1.69
CA VAL A 221 23.58 2.38 1.59
C VAL A 221 22.82 2.45 0.26
N VAL A 222 21.50 2.68 0.33
CA VAL A 222 20.63 2.80 -0.83
C VAL A 222 19.86 4.13 -0.79
N GLN A 223 19.46 4.62 -1.96
CA GLN A 223 18.71 5.85 -2.08
C GLN A 223 17.24 5.64 -1.68
N ALA A 224 16.66 6.62 -1.02
CA ALA A 224 15.24 6.63 -0.66
C ALA A 224 14.35 7.03 -1.86
N ASP A 225 13.05 6.76 -1.74
CA ASP A 225 12.06 7.25 -2.68
C ASP A 225 12.02 8.79 -2.71
N TYR A 226 11.85 9.36 -3.89
CA TYR A 226 11.80 10.82 -4.07
C TYR A 226 10.61 11.44 -3.34
N TYR A 227 9.44 10.85 -3.49
CA TYR A 227 8.22 11.40 -2.91
C TYR A 227 8.14 11.11 -1.41
N ALA A 228 7.96 12.17 -0.64
CA ALA A 228 7.98 12.12 0.81
C ALA A 228 6.87 11.20 1.37
N ASP A 229 5.68 11.24 0.81
CA ASP A 229 4.56 10.38 1.22
C ASP A 229 4.93 8.90 1.13
N ILE A 230 5.48 8.47 -0.01
CA ILE A 230 5.94 7.09 -0.21
C ILE A 230 7.09 6.76 0.74
N ARG A 231 8.07 7.66 0.83
CA ARG A 231 9.24 7.48 1.68
C ARG A 231 8.88 7.33 3.15
N HIS A 232 8.02 8.19 3.68
CA HIS A 232 7.61 8.15 5.08
C HIS A 232 6.71 6.95 5.40
N ALA A 233 5.80 6.58 4.51
CA ALA A 233 4.96 5.40 4.68
C ALA A 233 5.78 4.10 4.69
N MET A 234 6.81 4.02 3.83
CA MET A 234 7.65 2.84 3.68
C MET A 234 8.73 2.70 4.76
N LYS A 235 9.24 3.82 5.29
CA LYS A 235 10.48 3.85 6.07
C LYS A 235 10.34 3.85 7.58
N GLY A 236 9.30 4.42 8.10
CA GLY A 236 9.29 4.79 9.51
C GLY A 236 9.96 6.14 9.82
N ASP A 237 10.17 6.42 11.10
CA ASP A 237 10.36 7.75 11.67
C ASP A 237 11.71 8.41 11.52
N THR A 238 12.69 7.82 10.87
CA THR A 238 14.02 8.41 10.84
C THR A 238 14.32 9.05 9.51
N LEU A 239 14.57 10.35 9.57
CA LEU A 239 14.79 11.20 8.41
C LEU A 239 16.13 10.94 7.73
N ASP A 240 17.16 10.58 8.45
CA ASP A 240 18.53 10.63 7.92
C ASP A 240 19.11 9.26 7.54
N TYR A 241 18.82 8.24 8.29
CA TYR A 241 19.16 6.86 7.99
C TYR A 241 18.01 6.00 8.50
N GLY A 242 17.16 5.55 7.60
CA GLY A 242 16.03 4.71 7.97
C GLY A 242 16.47 3.42 8.65
N PRO A 243 15.57 2.74 9.36
CA PRO A 243 15.87 1.45 9.94
C PRO A 243 16.36 0.47 8.87
N ASP A 244 17.09 -0.53 9.29
CA ASP A 244 17.45 -1.65 8.44
C ASP A 244 16.16 -2.26 7.87
N LEU A 245 15.94 -2.10 6.57
CA LEU A 245 14.75 -2.57 5.86
C LEU A 245 14.68 -4.10 5.70
N ASN A 246 15.56 -4.84 6.36
CA ASN A 246 15.39 -6.28 6.53
C ASN A 246 14.14 -6.63 7.36
N THR A 247 13.56 -5.67 8.04
CA THR A 247 12.27 -5.81 8.68
C THR A 247 11.20 -5.20 7.79
N GLU A 248 10.18 -5.97 7.44
CA GLU A 248 9.01 -5.59 6.63
C GLU A 248 8.12 -4.57 7.37
N THR A 249 8.64 -3.40 7.74
CA THR A 249 7.98 -2.47 8.67
C THR A 249 7.40 -1.23 8.01
N GLY A 250 7.15 -1.26 6.73
CA GLY A 250 6.50 -0.16 6.02
C GLY A 250 5.06 -0.48 5.64
N VAL A 251 4.32 0.55 5.29
CA VAL A 251 3.00 0.44 4.67
C VAL A 251 3.15 0.60 3.17
N PRO A 252 2.62 -0.31 2.33
CA PRO A 252 2.59 -0.14 0.89
C PRO A 252 1.96 1.21 0.52
N ALA A 253 2.64 2.00 -0.30
CA ALA A 253 2.23 3.37 -0.58
C ALA A 253 2.26 3.69 -2.08
N ILE A 254 1.28 4.48 -2.52
CA ILE A 254 1.19 5.04 -3.87
C ILE A 254 0.78 6.51 -3.78
N LEU A 255 1.32 7.34 -4.67
CA LEU A 255 0.84 8.71 -4.88
C LEU A 255 0.17 8.78 -6.25
N VAL A 256 -1.04 9.29 -6.27
CA VAL A 256 -1.91 9.41 -7.43
C VAL A 256 -2.09 10.87 -7.80
N GLU A 257 -1.55 11.25 -8.94
CA GLU A 257 -1.87 12.51 -9.62
C GLU A 257 -2.99 12.19 -10.62
N HIS A 258 -4.22 12.51 -10.25
CA HIS A 258 -5.40 12.10 -11.00
C HIS A 258 -5.40 12.68 -12.42
N CYS A 259 -5.06 13.96 -12.54
CA CYS A 259 -5.05 14.71 -13.78
C CYS A 259 -4.24 15.99 -13.63
N PHE A 260 -4.26 16.88 -14.62
CA PHE A 260 -3.59 18.18 -14.56
C PHE A 260 -4.59 19.34 -14.38
N MET A 261 -4.38 20.14 -13.35
CA MET A 261 -5.26 21.23 -12.92
C MET A 261 -5.52 22.28 -14.02
N ASN A 262 -4.51 22.64 -14.79
CA ASN A 262 -4.56 23.68 -15.81
C ASN A 262 -4.53 23.12 -17.24
N SER A 263 -5.19 21.98 -17.46
CA SER A 263 -5.35 21.33 -18.76
C SER A 263 -6.83 21.13 -19.12
N SER A 264 -7.08 20.41 -20.21
CA SER A 264 -8.43 19.95 -20.57
C SER A 264 -9.06 19.04 -19.51
N ASP A 265 -8.23 18.35 -18.73
CA ASP A 265 -8.69 17.44 -17.69
C ASP A 265 -9.48 18.16 -16.60
N SER A 266 -9.20 19.44 -16.37
CA SER A 266 -9.93 20.25 -15.38
C SER A 266 -11.43 20.37 -15.64
N ASN A 267 -11.89 20.02 -16.85
CA ASN A 267 -13.32 19.94 -17.14
C ASN A 267 -14.00 18.78 -16.41
N LEU A 268 -13.23 17.76 -16.04
CA LEU A 268 -13.71 16.60 -15.29
C LEU A 268 -13.72 16.83 -13.77
N LEU A 269 -13.06 17.90 -13.31
CA LEU A 269 -13.01 18.28 -11.89
C LEU A 269 -14.13 19.25 -11.48
N ASP A 270 -14.95 19.69 -12.42
CA ASP A 270 -15.87 20.81 -12.29
C ASP A 270 -17.33 20.37 -12.11
N SER A 271 -17.58 19.06 -12.14
CA SER A 271 -18.93 18.53 -11.99
C SER A 271 -19.18 18.08 -10.55
N ASP A 272 -20.17 18.67 -9.90
CA ASP A 272 -20.67 18.24 -8.57
C ASP A 272 -21.40 16.87 -8.64
N GLU A 273 -21.43 16.22 -9.80
CA GLU A 273 -22.19 14.99 -10.07
C GLU A 273 -21.30 13.75 -10.33
N ASP A 274 -19.98 13.86 -10.33
CA ASP A 274 -19.06 12.73 -10.64
C ASP A 274 -18.21 12.28 -9.44
#